data_a0046615dc964b7794d297f4f9716bb4
#
_entry.id   a0046615dc964b7794d297f4f9716bb4
#
_cell.length_a   1.000
_cell.length_b   1.000
_cell.length_c   1.000
_cell.angle_alpha   90.00
_cell.angle_beta   90.00
_cell.angle_gamma   90.00
#
_symmetry.space_group_name_H-M   'P 1'
#
loop_
_entity.id
_entity.type
_entity.pdbx_description
1 polymer ?
#
loop_
_entity_poly.entity_id
_entity_poly.type
_entity_poly.pdbx_seq_one_letter_code
_entity_poly.pdbx_strand_id
1 'polypeptide(L)'
;MTVCGYMADLYGLLPGWGRMPPFLLYTGFGWRAMRLGLIQMDVVAGDKERNITHAFELMGKVSHQADMIVLPELWTIGYDFHNLGKNATYMGDGLIQRLSSLAAYTGTYIIAGTLPVKKGGSNTKYGAGIW
;
A
#
# COMPACT_ATOMS: atom_id res chain seq x y z
N MET A 1 15.31 0.55 -15.67
CA MET A 1 14.16 0.86 -14.83
C MET A 1 14.40 0.20 -13.49
N THR A 2 14.84 0.98 -12.53
CA THR A 2 15.36 0.48 -11.25
C THR A 2 14.19 0.35 -10.29
N VAL A 3 13.86 -0.88 -9.89
CA VAL A 3 12.96 -1.11 -8.75
C VAL A 3 13.79 -0.80 -7.50
N CYS A 4 13.70 0.42 -7.00
CA CYS A 4 14.30 0.79 -5.74
C CYS A 4 13.35 0.33 -4.62
N GLY A 5 13.44 -0.94 -4.26
CA GLY A 5 12.85 -1.46 -3.05
C GLY A 5 13.77 -1.14 -1.89
N TYR A 6 13.49 -0.10 -1.14
CA TYR A 6 14.13 0.08 0.16
C TYR A 6 13.50 -0.90 1.13
N MET A 7 14.20 -1.96 1.47
CA MET A 7 13.95 -2.71 2.69
C MET A 7 14.59 -1.91 3.82
N ALA A 8 13.81 -1.09 4.51
CA ALA A 8 14.27 -0.43 5.70
C ALA A 8 14.08 -1.38 6.89
N ASP A 9 15.17 -1.94 7.39
CA ASP A 9 15.21 -2.49 8.73
C ASP A 9 15.05 -1.33 9.71
N LEU A 10 13.89 -1.23 10.33
CA LEU A 10 13.55 -0.16 11.29
C LEU A 10 14.49 -0.11 12.53
N TYR A 11 15.35 -1.12 12.71
CA TYR A 11 16.30 -1.19 13.81
C TYR A 11 17.54 -0.28 13.65
N GLY A 12 17.83 0.22 12.44
CA GLY A 12 19.01 1.03 12.17
C GLY A 12 18.81 2.55 12.21
N LEU A 13 17.59 3.04 12.31
CA LEU A 13 17.28 4.46 12.07
C LEU A 13 16.99 5.31 13.31
N LEU A 14 17.11 4.76 14.52
CA LEU A 14 16.96 5.55 15.76
C LEU A 14 18.29 5.61 16.52
N PRO A 15 19.16 6.60 16.23
CA PRO A 15 20.32 6.86 17.08
C PRO A 15 19.82 7.43 18.40
N GLY A 16 19.91 6.64 19.47
CA GLY A 16 19.60 7.12 20.82
C GLY A 16 18.70 6.23 21.67
N TRP A 17 18.15 5.17 21.15
CA TRP A 17 17.39 4.21 21.96
C TRP A 17 18.35 3.15 22.51
N GLY A 18 19.06 3.57 23.55
CA GLY A 18 19.79 2.67 24.39
C GLY A 18 18.85 1.63 24.98
N ARG A 19 19.31 0.38 25.00
CA ARG A 19 18.75 -0.82 25.64
C ARG A 19 17.26 -0.78 25.96
N MET A 20 16.49 -1.60 25.25
CA MET A 20 15.09 -1.86 25.56
C MET A 20 14.87 -2.13 27.04
N PRO A 21 13.79 -1.61 27.62
CA PRO A 21 13.48 -1.85 29.03
C PRO A 21 13.28 -3.36 29.30
N PRO A 22 13.77 -3.87 30.43
CA PRO A 22 13.79 -5.30 30.75
C PRO A 22 12.41 -5.97 30.82
N PHE A 23 11.31 -5.22 30.90
CA PHE A 23 9.97 -5.80 30.93
C PHE A 23 9.54 -6.41 29.58
N LEU A 24 10.16 -6.01 28.49
CA LEU A 24 9.87 -6.55 27.15
C LEU A 24 10.50 -7.92 26.91
N LEU A 25 11.45 -8.31 27.74
CA LEU A 25 12.06 -9.65 27.71
C LEU A 25 11.16 -10.73 28.35
N TYR A 26 10.12 -10.32 29.07
CA TYR A 26 9.29 -11.25 29.86
C TYR A 26 8.14 -11.88 29.08
N THR A 27 7.84 -11.42 27.85
CA THR A 27 6.67 -11.88 27.10
C THR A 27 6.92 -13.08 26.20
N GLY A 28 8.15 -13.61 26.10
CA GLY A 28 8.49 -14.74 25.24
C GLY A 28 8.27 -14.49 23.73
N PHE A 29 7.85 -13.28 23.35
CA PHE A 29 7.73 -12.87 21.96
C PHE A 29 9.10 -12.48 21.43
N GLY A 30 9.68 -13.33 20.60
CA GLY A 30 10.85 -12.97 19.82
C GLY A 30 10.50 -11.77 18.92
N TRP A 31 11.18 -10.67 19.07
CA TRP A 31 11.05 -9.50 18.21
C TRP A 31 11.50 -9.89 16.80
N ARG A 32 10.56 -9.97 15.88
CA ARG A 32 10.85 -10.08 14.45
C ARG A 32 10.78 -8.69 13.84
N ALA A 33 11.84 -8.26 13.18
CA ALA A 33 11.81 -7.03 12.41
C ALA A 33 10.72 -7.13 11.33
N MET A 34 9.85 -6.13 11.25
CA MET A 34 8.84 -6.04 10.20
C MET A 34 9.51 -5.55 8.92
N ARG A 35 9.35 -6.29 7.83
CA ARG A 35 9.86 -5.93 6.51
C ARG A 35 8.80 -5.14 5.75
N LEU A 36 9.14 -3.92 5.38
CA LEU A 36 8.25 -3.03 4.64
C LEU A 36 8.61 -3.05 3.15
N GLY A 37 7.64 -3.32 2.30
CA GLY A 37 7.74 -3.16 0.86
C GLY A 37 7.12 -1.82 0.43
N LEU A 38 7.94 -0.83 0.13
CA LEU A 38 7.47 0.46 -0.37
C LEU A 38 7.37 0.40 -1.89
N ILE A 39 6.18 0.54 -2.44
CA ILE A 39 5.96 0.54 -3.88
C ILE A 39 6.15 1.96 -4.41
N GLN A 40 7.22 2.14 -5.18
CA GLN A 40 7.43 3.35 -5.96
C GLN A 40 7.19 3.04 -7.43
N MET A 41 6.25 3.76 -8.03
CA MET A 41 5.82 3.51 -9.42
C MET A 41 5.59 4.81 -10.16
N ASP A 42 5.78 4.76 -11.48
CA ASP A 42 5.35 5.83 -12.38
C ASP A 42 3.84 5.73 -12.57
N VAL A 43 3.12 6.73 -12.10
CA VAL A 43 1.68 6.82 -12.24
C VAL A 43 1.34 7.65 -13.48
N VAL A 44 0.65 7.03 -14.43
CA VAL A 44 0.17 7.72 -15.65
C VAL A 44 -1.16 8.38 -15.33
N ALA A 45 -1.20 9.72 -15.43
CA ALA A 45 -2.40 10.48 -15.13
C ALA A 45 -3.59 10.00 -15.97
N GLY A 46 -4.69 9.63 -15.33
CA GLY A 46 -5.93 9.20 -15.96
C GLY A 46 -5.95 7.76 -16.52
N ASP A 47 -4.81 7.06 -16.59
CA ASP A 47 -4.75 5.67 -17.08
C ASP A 47 -4.89 4.66 -15.93
N LYS A 48 -6.13 4.51 -15.45
CA LYS A 48 -6.46 3.68 -14.29
C LYS A 48 -6.03 2.22 -14.47
N GLU A 49 -6.33 1.63 -15.61
CA GLU A 49 -6.09 0.21 -15.86
C GLU A 49 -4.59 -0.12 -15.90
N ARG A 50 -3.82 0.72 -16.58
CA ARG A 50 -2.37 0.58 -16.64
C ARG A 50 -1.74 0.71 -15.25
N ASN A 51 -2.15 1.71 -14.49
CA ASN A 51 -1.63 1.95 -13.15
C ASN A 51 -1.95 0.79 -12.21
N ILE A 52 -3.19 0.28 -12.24
CA ILE A 52 -3.60 -0.88 -11.42
C ILE A 52 -2.77 -2.11 -11.80
N THR A 53 -2.65 -2.41 -13.09
CA THR A 53 -1.87 -3.56 -13.56
C THR A 53 -0.43 -3.46 -13.07
N HIS A 54 0.21 -2.31 -13.26
CA HIS A 54 1.58 -2.08 -12.83
C HIS A 54 1.76 -2.20 -11.31
N ALA A 55 0.82 -1.66 -10.52
CA ALA A 55 0.86 -1.79 -9.07
C ALA A 55 0.79 -3.27 -8.62
N PHE A 56 -0.11 -4.06 -9.21
CA PHE A 56 -0.22 -5.48 -8.89
C PHE A 56 1.02 -6.28 -9.29
N GLU A 57 1.65 -5.97 -10.41
CA GLU A 57 2.93 -6.57 -10.81
C GLU A 57 4.03 -6.28 -9.79
N LEU A 58 4.13 -5.03 -9.32
CA LEU A 58 5.12 -4.64 -8.33
C LEU A 58 4.84 -5.28 -6.96
N MET A 59 3.58 -5.28 -6.51
CA MET A 59 3.19 -5.96 -5.27
C MET A 59 3.50 -7.45 -5.32
N GLY A 60 3.22 -8.12 -6.44
CA GLY A 60 3.54 -9.53 -6.62
C GLY A 60 5.03 -9.85 -6.48
N LYS A 61 5.91 -8.95 -6.92
CA LYS A 61 7.37 -9.14 -6.80
C LYS A 61 7.88 -9.05 -5.36
N VAL A 62 7.22 -8.26 -4.51
CA VAL A 62 7.70 -8.00 -3.13
C VAL A 62 6.90 -8.74 -2.05
N SER A 63 5.72 -9.27 -2.37
CA SER A 63 4.79 -9.84 -1.39
C SER A 63 5.36 -11.02 -0.61
N HIS A 64 6.24 -11.82 -1.22
CA HIS A 64 6.89 -12.94 -0.53
C HIS A 64 8.07 -12.52 0.37
N GLN A 65 8.47 -11.26 0.31
CA GLN A 65 9.63 -10.73 1.03
C GLN A 65 9.24 -9.69 2.08
N ALA A 66 8.02 -9.16 2.00
CA ALA A 66 7.52 -8.10 2.86
C ALA A 66 6.42 -8.61 3.80
N ASP A 67 6.42 -8.12 5.02
CA ASP A 67 5.33 -8.33 5.98
C ASP A 67 4.21 -7.31 5.76
N MET A 68 4.57 -6.13 5.22
CA MET A 68 3.63 -5.07 4.87
C MET A 68 4.06 -4.39 3.57
N ILE A 69 3.11 -4.12 2.70
CA ILE A 69 3.29 -3.37 1.45
C ILE A 69 2.56 -2.04 1.56
N VAL A 70 3.21 -0.97 1.10
CA VAL A 70 2.64 0.38 1.08
C VAL A 70 2.63 0.91 -0.34
N LEU A 71 1.45 1.27 -0.83
CA LEU A 71 1.24 1.92 -2.13
C LEU A 71 1.26 3.44 -1.99
N PRO A 72 1.59 4.18 -3.05
CA PRO A 72 1.63 5.63 -3.02
C PRO A 72 0.24 6.28 -2.98
N GLU A 73 0.22 7.59 -2.85
CA GLU A 73 -0.99 8.41 -2.94
C GLU A 73 -1.51 8.42 -4.39
N LEU A 74 -2.85 8.37 -4.55
CA LEU A 74 -3.56 8.47 -5.84
C LEU A 74 -2.99 7.58 -6.95
N TRP A 75 -2.43 6.44 -6.59
CA TRP A 75 -1.71 5.56 -7.51
C TRP A 75 -2.57 5.00 -8.65
N THR A 76 -3.89 5.01 -8.52
CA THR A 76 -4.78 4.51 -9.57
C THR A 76 -4.94 5.47 -10.75
N ILE A 77 -4.96 6.77 -10.49
CA ILE A 77 -5.24 7.78 -11.52
C ILE A 77 -4.26 8.95 -11.53
N GLY A 78 -3.34 9.02 -10.56
CA GLY A 78 -2.48 10.16 -10.38
C GLY A 78 -3.29 11.42 -10.02
N TYR A 79 -2.74 12.56 -10.37
CA TYR A 79 -3.34 13.87 -10.10
C TYR A 79 -4.29 14.34 -11.24
N ASP A 80 -4.97 13.42 -11.91
CA ASP A 80 -5.97 13.75 -12.95
C ASP A 80 -7.30 14.21 -12.31
N PHE A 81 -7.26 15.39 -11.69
CA PHE A 81 -8.42 15.96 -11.01
C PHE A 81 -9.56 16.34 -11.96
N HIS A 82 -9.27 16.58 -13.24
CA HIS A 82 -10.30 16.94 -14.24
C HIS A 82 -11.24 15.76 -14.55
N ASN A 83 -10.72 14.52 -14.48
CA ASN A 83 -11.46 13.31 -14.79
C ASN A 83 -11.82 12.47 -13.56
N LEU A 84 -11.71 13.03 -12.35
CA LEU A 84 -12.01 12.30 -11.11
C LEU A 84 -13.37 11.59 -11.14
N GLY A 85 -14.41 12.28 -11.61
CA GLY A 85 -15.75 11.72 -11.68
C GLY A 85 -15.86 10.49 -12.58
N LYS A 86 -15.02 10.40 -13.63
CA LYS A 86 -14.97 9.28 -14.56
C LYS A 86 -14.12 8.13 -14.01
N ASN A 87 -12.97 8.47 -13.40
CA ASN A 87 -11.93 7.50 -13.06
C ASN A 87 -11.98 7.05 -11.60
N ALA A 88 -12.82 7.66 -10.76
CA ALA A 88 -12.97 7.25 -9.37
C ALA A 88 -13.45 5.80 -9.26
N THR A 89 -12.89 5.09 -8.29
CA THR A 89 -13.20 3.71 -7.97
C THR A 89 -14.55 3.62 -7.24
N TYR A 90 -15.39 2.68 -7.58
CA TYR A 90 -16.54 2.34 -6.75
C TYR A 90 -16.12 1.31 -5.69
N MET A 91 -16.70 1.39 -4.50
CA MET A 91 -16.42 0.41 -3.43
C MET A 91 -16.72 -1.04 -3.84
N GLY A 92 -17.56 -1.23 -4.85
CA GLY A 92 -17.94 -2.54 -5.38
C GLY A 92 -17.26 -2.92 -6.70
N ASP A 93 -16.30 -2.16 -7.24
CA ASP A 93 -15.71 -2.41 -8.55
C ASP A 93 -14.65 -3.53 -8.59
N GLY A 94 -14.50 -4.26 -7.49
CA GLY A 94 -13.60 -5.42 -7.40
C GLY A 94 -12.13 -5.07 -7.10
N LEU A 95 -11.70 -3.82 -7.16
CA LEU A 95 -10.31 -3.46 -6.83
C LEU A 95 -9.98 -3.78 -5.38
N ILE A 96 -10.86 -3.41 -4.46
CA ILE A 96 -10.70 -3.69 -3.03
C ILE A 96 -10.66 -5.20 -2.77
N GLN A 97 -11.53 -5.96 -3.43
CA GLN A 97 -11.54 -7.42 -3.33
C GLN A 97 -10.24 -8.03 -3.85
N ARG A 98 -9.70 -7.51 -4.96
CA ARG A 98 -8.41 -7.96 -5.49
C ARG A 98 -7.27 -7.70 -4.52
N LEU A 99 -7.23 -6.50 -3.90
CA LEU A 99 -6.24 -6.16 -2.87
C LEU A 99 -6.36 -7.08 -1.66
N SER A 100 -7.59 -7.28 -1.15
CA SER A 100 -7.85 -8.19 -0.02
C SER A 100 -7.47 -9.64 -0.34
N SER A 101 -7.76 -10.10 -1.55
CA SER A 101 -7.39 -11.45 -2.00
C SER A 101 -5.87 -11.62 -2.08
N LEU A 102 -5.16 -10.61 -2.58
CA LEU A 102 -3.69 -10.62 -2.62
C LEU A 102 -3.12 -10.65 -1.21
N ALA A 103 -3.61 -9.80 -0.31
CA ALA A 103 -3.18 -9.75 1.09
C ALA A 103 -3.38 -11.12 1.78
N ALA A 104 -4.56 -11.72 1.61
CA ALA A 104 -4.88 -13.04 2.19
C ALA A 104 -4.00 -14.15 1.59
N TYR A 105 -3.80 -14.15 0.27
CA TYR A 105 -3.01 -15.16 -0.41
C TYR A 105 -1.52 -15.12 -0.01
N THR A 106 -0.98 -13.93 0.17
CA THR A 106 0.44 -13.73 0.49
C THR A 106 0.73 -13.67 1.99
N GLY A 107 -0.29 -13.51 2.83
CA GLY A 107 -0.14 -13.26 4.26
C GLY A 107 0.52 -11.91 4.57
N THR A 108 0.37 -10.93 3.67
CA THR A 108 1.04 -9.63 3.74
C THR A 108 -0.01 -8.54 3.99
N TYR A 109 0.25 -7.61 4.91
CA TYR A 109 -0.59 -6.44 5.06
C TYR A 109 -0.40 -5.49 3.88
N ILE A 110 -1.50 -4.90 3.38
CA ILE A 110 -1.44 -3.93 2.28
C ILE A 110 -2.05 -2.60 2.73
N ILE A 111 -1.22 -1.57 2.80
CA ILE A 111 -1.66 -0.19 2.92
C ILE A 111 -1.83 0.35 1.50
N ALA A 112 -3.07 0.45 1.04
CA ALA A 112 -3.38 0.76 -0.36
C ALA A 112 -3.21 2.25 -0.74
N GLY A 113 -2.54 3.04 0.10
CA GLY A 113 -2.39 4.48 -0.14
C GLY A 113 -3.73 5.21 -0.15
N THR A 114 -3.87 6.19 -1.04
CA THR A 114 -5.13 6.89 -1.22
C THR A 114 -5.76 6.57 -2.57
N LEU A 115 -7.07 6.38 -2.58
CA LEU A 115 -7.87 6.11 -3.77
C LEU A 115 -8.99 7.14 -3.89
N PRO A 116 -9.25 7.69 -5.07
CA PRO A 116 -10.48 8.42 -5.29
C PRO A 116 -11.65 7.44 -5.35
N VAL A 117 -12.55 7.54 -4.39
CA VAL A 117 -13.70 6.64 -4.27
C VAL A 117 -15.00 7.39 -4.53
N LYS A 118 -15.84 6.81 -5.36
CA LYS A 118 -17.19 7.27 -5.64
C LYS A 118 -18.19 6.57 -4.73
N LYS A 119 -18.87 7.32 -3.89
CA LYS A 119 -19.98 6.80 -3.09
C LYS A 119 -21.26 6.89 -3.90
N GLY A 120 -22.06 5.83 -3.96
CA GLY A 120 -23.33 5.83 -4.68
C GLY A 120 -24.25 6.97 -4.21
N GLY A 121 -24.78 7.75 -5.18
CA GLY A 121 -25.58 8.96 -4.94
C GLY A 121 -25.08 10.15 -5.76
N SER A 122 -25.88 11.23 -5.83
CA SER A 122 -25.59 12.40 -6.69
C SER A 122 -24.38 13.23 -6.28
N ASN A 123 -23.85 13.03 -5.07
CA ASN A 123 -22.66 13.75 -4.58
C ASN A 123 -21.47 12.81 -4.50
N THR A 124 -20.53 13.00 -5.39
CA THR A 124 -19.26 12.28 -5.38
C THR A 124 -18.42 12.74 -4.21
N LYS A 125 -18.19 11.90 -3.23
CA LYS A 125 -17.23 12.13 -2.14
C LYS A 125 -16.01 11.27 -2.41
N TYR A 126 -14.86 11.89 -2.34
CA TYR A 126 -13.57 11.23 -2.46
C TYR A 126 -13.06 10.88 -1.07
N GLY A 127 -12.64 9.66 -0.88
CA GLY A 127 -12.10 9.17 0.39
C GLY A 127 -10.78 8.46 0.18
N ALA A 128 -9.92 8.52 1.19
CA ALA A 128 -8.76 7.68 1.32
C ALA A 128 -9.15 6.42 2.12
N GLY A 129 -8.63 5.28 1.73
CA GLY A 129 -8.85 4.03 2.45
C GLY A 129 -7.51 3.39 2.83
N ILE A 130 -7.40 2.95 4.07
CA ILE A 130 -6.36 2.02 4.55
C ILE A 130 -7.05 0.67 4.70
N TRP A 131 -6.46 -0.38 4.14
CA TRP A 131 -6.98 -1.75 4.16
C TRP A 131 -5.91 -2.69 4.69
#